data_4a75f68845ab5e8961866b99888223cd
#
_entry.id   4a75f68845ab5e8961866b99888223cd
#
_cell.length_a   1.000
_cell.length_b   1.000
_cell.length_c   1.000
_cell.angle_alpha   90.00
_cell.angle_beta   90.00
_cell.angle_gamma   90.00
#
_symmetry.space_group_name_H-M   'P 1'
#
loop_
_entity.id
_entity.type
_entity.pdbx_description
1 polymer ?
#
loop_
_entity_poly.entity_id
_entity_poly.type
_entity_poly.pdbx_seq_one_letter_code
_entity_poly.pdbx_strand_id
1 'polypeptide(L)'
;MSMIAGLSLAGAMLATVSAPSPAADLDRGRSLHDTHCVLCHSPSIYTRQDRIANNYVEILQQVQRWQDNTKLRWSPYDIDSVTEFLAERYYKVPY
;
A
#
# COMPACT_ATOMS: atom_id res chain seq x y z
N MET A 1 -5.42 -32.08 47.66
CA MET A 1 -5.37 -31.93 47.20
C MET A 1 -5.42 -31.20 46.31
N SER A 2 -5.25 -30.80 45.90
CA SER A 2 -5.26 -30.27 45.19
C SER A 2 -5.21 -29.59 44.27
N MET A 3 -5.24 -29.31 43.82
CA MET A 3 -5.18 -28.89 43.05
C MET A 3 -5.20 -28.17 42.18
N ILE A 4 -5.09 -27.83 41.59
CA ILE A 4 -5.05 -27.33 40.90
C ILE A 4 -5.11 -26.71 40.03
N ALA A 5 -5.06 -26.58 39.74
CA ALA A 5 -5.14 -26.15 39.06
C ALA A 5 -5.11 -25.37 38.12
N GLY A 6 -5.02 -25.18 37.86
CA GLY A 6 -5.07 -24.65 37.03
C GLY A 6 -4.93 -23.89 36.20
N LEU A 7 -4.89 -23.80 35.85
CA LEU A 7 -4.77 -23.31 35.11
C LEU A 7 -4.85 -22.56 34.30
N SER A 8 -4.82 -22.41 34.10
CA SER A 8 -4.81 -21.88 33.42
C SER A 8 -4.73 -21.26 32.54
N LEU A 9 -4.60 -21.14 32.21
CA LEU A 9 -4.43 -20.69 31.44
C LEU A 9 -4.58 -20.13 30.60
N ALA A 10 -4.61 -20.13 30.37
CA ALA A 10 -4.70 -19.78 29.65
C ALA A 10 -4.74 -19.03 28.91
N GLY A 11 -4.69 -18.84 28.72
CA GLY A 11 -4.77 -18.29 27.94
C GLY A 11 -4.56 -17.56 27.28
N ALA A 12 -4.39 -17.56 26.99
CA ALA A 12 -4.23 -16.97 26.28
C ALA A 12 -4.37 -16.47 25.39
N MET A 13 -4.41 -16.40 25.04
CA MET A 13 -4.46 -16.08 24.20
C MET A 13 -4.58 -15.43 23.46
N LEU A 14 -4.46 -15.26 23.22
CA LEU A 14 -4.45 -14.83 22.59
C LEU A 14 -4.54 -14.18 21.88
N ALA A 15 -4.40 -14.11 21.65
CA ALA A 15 -4.43 -13.56 21.09
C ALA A 15 -4.62 -13.09 20.21
N THR A 16 -4.79 -12.97 19.78
CA THR A 16 -5.00 -12.63 18.98
C THR A 16 -5.04 -11.73 18.34
N VAL A 17 -4.70 -11.47 18.01
CA VAL A 17 -4.62 -10.67 17.44
C VAL A 17 -4.68 -10.46 16.24
N SER A 18 -5.17 -10.21 15.91
CA SER A 18 -5.31 -10.05 14.58
C SER A 18 -4.80 -8.78 14.14
N ALA A 19 -3.75 -8.89 13.52
CA ALA A 19 -3.31 -7.82 12.74
C ALA A 19 -4.41 -7.47 11.80
N PRO A 20 -4.73 -6.26 11.64
CA PRO A 20 -5.59 -5.86 10.59
C PRO A 20 -4.97 -6.35 9.30
N SER A 21 -5.78 -6.78 8.44
CA SER A 21 -5.39 -6.99 7.09
C SER A 21 -4.75 -5.70 6.62
N PRO A 22 -3.57 -5.77 6.10
CA PRO A 22 -2.90 -4.55 5.75
C PRO A 22 -3.67 -3.85 4.67
N ALA A 23 -4.17 -2.75 5.02
CA ALA A 23 -4.30 -1.73 4.06
C ALA A 23 -2.92 -1.58 3.46
N ALA A 24 -2.86 -1.05 2.29
CA ALA A 24 -1.60 -0.78 1.65
C ALA A 24 -0.74 0.10 2.56
N ASP A 25 0.54 -0.07 2.45
CA ASP A 25 1.52 0.58 3.30
C ASP A 25 2.02 1.84 2.60
N LEU A 26 1.68 2.99 3.14
CA LEU A 26 2.07 4.28 2.56
C LEU A 26 3.58 4.47 2.53
N ASP A 27 4.27 4.03 3.58
CA ASP A 27 5.72 4.14 3.62
C ASP A 27 6.38 3.26 2.56
N ARG A 28 5.85 2.06 2.38
CA ARG A 28 6.34 1.17 1.33
C ARG A 28 6.03 1.75 -0.05
N GLY A 29 4.83 2.27 -0.23
CA GLY A 29 4.46 2.91 -1.49
C GLY A 29 5.37 4.06 -1.84
N ARG A 30 5.71 4.88 -0.86
CA ARG A 30 6.64 5.98 -1.04
C ARG A 30 8.01 5.47 -1.45
N SER A 31 8.51 4.46 -0.76
CA SER A 31 9.83 3.92 -1.04
C SER A 31 9.92 3.35 -2.46
N LEU A 32 8.91 2.59 -2.85
CA LEU A 32 8.87 2.02 -4.20
C LEU A 32 8.76 3.10 -5.26
N HIS A 33 7.91 4.10 -5.03
CA HIS A 33 7.75 5.21 -5.95
C HIS A 33 9.06 5.99 -6.11
N ASP A 34 9.67 6.36 -4.99
CA ASP A 34 10.88 7.18 -5.03
C ASP A 34 12.05 6.43 -5.66
N THR A 35 12.06 5.12 -5.54
CA THR A 35 13.13 4.31 -6.13
C THR A 35 12.94 4.09 -7.62
N HIS A 36 11.70 3.89 -8.07
CA HIS A 36 11.44 3.39 -9.42
C HIS A 36 10.77 4.38 -10.35
N CYS A 37 10.15 5.43 -9.84
CA CYS A 37 9.34 6.32 -10.67
C CYS A 37 9.96 7.67 -10.94
N VAL A 38 10.66 8.24 -9.96
CA VAL A 38 11.16 9.61 -10.12
C VAL A 38 12.36 9.72 -11.06
N LEU A 39 12.94 8.60 -11.45
CA LEU A 39 14.08 8.62 -12.37
C LEU A 39 13.69 9.09 -13.78
N CYS A 40 12.43 8.93 -14.15
CA CYS A 40 11.97 9.19 -15.50
C CYS A 40 11.16 10.47 -15.63
N HIS A 41 10.50 10.91 -14.56
CA HIS A 41 9.67 12.11 -14.64
C HIS A 41 9.47 12.71 -13.26
N SER A 42 9.15 14.00 -13.25
CA SER A 42 8.93 14.72 -12.00
C SER A 42 7.50 14.49 -11.50
N PRO A 43 7.26 14.74 -10.20
CA PRO A 43 5.90 14.60 -9.65
C PRO A 43 4.86 15.52 -10.28
N SER A 44 5.26 16.53 -11.03
CA SER A 44 4.31 17.43 -11.67
C SER A 44 3.35 16.72 -12.63
N ILE A 45 3.73 15.54 -13.15
CA ILE A 45 2.84 14.77 -14.01
C ILE A 45 1.58 14.32 -13.27
N TYR A 46 1.62 14.24 -11.95
CA TYR A 46 0.49 13.81 -11.14
C TYR A 46 -0.43 14.95 -10.74
N THR A 47 0.07 16.16 -10.78
CA THR A 47 -0.65 17.31 -10.22
C THR A 47 -1.10 18.31 -11.27
N ARG A 48 -0.60 18.21 -12.48
CA ARG A 48 -0.96 19.14 -13.54
C ARG A 48 -2.43 18.96 -13.95
N GLN A 49 -3.00 20.00 -14.52
CA GLN A 49 -4.42 20.03 -14.81
C GLN A 49 -4.85 18.98 -15.83
N ASP A 50 -4.00 18.67 -16.78
CA ASP A 50 -4.27 17.70 -17.85
C ASP A 50 -3.73 16.31 -17.53
N ARG A 51 -3.57 15.99 -16.26
CA ARG A 51 -3.09 14.67 -15.85
C ARG A 51 -4.04 13.58 -16.33
N ILE A 52 -3.47 12.40 -16.59
CA ILE A 52 -4.22 11.29 -17.17
C ILE A 52 -5.20 10.68 -16.19
N ALA A 53 -4.78 10.49 -14.94
CA ALA A 53 -5.58 9.82 -13.92
C ALA A 53 -6.21 10.85 -13.00
N ASN A 54 -7.48 10.66 -12.65
CA ASN A 54 -8.21 11.61 -11.82
C ASN A 54 -8.98 10.96 -10.67
N ASN A 55 -8.88 9.65 -10.50
CA ASN A 55 -9.47 8.94 -9.38
C ASN A 55 -8.63 7.72 -9.07
N TYR A 56 -8.96 7.05 -7.95
CA TYR A 56 -8.16 5.93 -7.47
C TYR A 56 -8.01 4.82 -8.50
N VAL A 57 -9.09 4.44 -9.15
CA VAL A 57 -9.07 3.35 -10.13
C VAL A 57 -8.16 3.69 -11.30
N GLU A 58 -8.22 4.93 -11.76
CA GLU A 58 -7.36 5.37 -12.87
C GLU A 58 -5.90 5.42 -12.46
N ILE A 59 -5.62 5.84 -11.22
CA ILE A 59 -4.25 5.81 -10.70
C ILE A 59 -3.75 4.37 -10.66
N LEU A 60 -4.56 3.46 -10.14
CA LEU A 60 -4.22 2.04 -10.07
C LEU A 60 -3.88 1.48 -11.45
N GLN A 61 -4.69 1.81 -12.45
CA GLN A 61 -4.44 1.37 -13.81
C GLN A 61 -3.12 1.89 -14.36
N GLN A 62 -2.78 3.14 -14.06
CA GLN A 62 -1.49 3.71 -14.49
C GLN A 62 -0.32 3.04 -13.78
N VAL A 63 -0.45 2.76 -12.48
CA VAL A 63 0.59 2.07 -11.73
C VAL A 63 0.81 0.67 -12.29
N GLN A 64 -0.26 -0.07 -12.56
CA GLN A 64 -0.15 -1.40 -13.16
C GLN A 64 0.51 -1.34 -14.53
N ARG A 65 0.08 -0.41 -15.36
CA ARG A 65 0.64 -0.25 -16.70
C ARG A 65 2.13 0.05 -16.62
N TRP A 66 2.52 0.94 -15.73
CA TRP A 66 3.91 1.34 -15.60
C TRP A 66 4.78 0.20 -15.09
N GLN A 67 4.32 -0.51 -14.05
CA GLN A 67 5.13 -1.60 -13.53
C GLN A 67 5.23 -2.77 -14.53
N ASP A 68 4.20 -3.00 -15.33
CA ASP A 68 4.25 -3.99 -16.40
C ASP A 68 5.29 -3.58 -17.46
N ASN A 69 5.25 -2.33 -17.88
CA ASN A 69 6.16 -1.83 -18.91
C ASN A 69 7.61 -1.86 -18.45
N THR A 70 7.85 -1.63 -17.19
CA THR A 70 9.21 -1.63 -16.62
C THR A 70 9.60 -2.96 -16.02
N LYS A 71 8.70 -3.94 -16.02
CA LYS A 71 8.96 -5.31 -15.57
C LYS A 71 9.42 -5.38 -14.12
N LEU A 72 8.82 -4.55 -13.27
CA LEU A 72 9.17 -4.52 -11.85
C LEU A 72 8.66 -5.72 -11.09
N ARG A 73 7.62 -6.39 -11.59
CA ARG A 73 7.06 -7.58 -10.97
C ARG A 73 6.57 -7.32 -9.55
N TRP A 74 5.93 -6.20 -9.34
CA TRP A 74 5.38 -5.88 -8.04
C TRP A 74 4.21 -6.80 -7.70
N SER A 75 4.11 -7.16 -6.42
CA SER A 75 2.93 -7.87 -5.92
C SER A 75 1.71 -6.95 -5.94
N PRO A 76 0.50 -7.50 -5.85
CA PRO A 76 -0.70 -6.67 -5.70
C PRO A 76 -0.61 -5.72 -4.50
N TYR A 77 0.01 -6.17 -3.42
CA TYR A 77 0.24 -5.33 -2.25
C TYR A 77 1.13 -4.13 -2.57
N ASP A 78 2.19 -4.35 -3.33
CA ASP A 78 3.09 -3.27 -3.73
C ASP A 78 2.39 -2.29 -4.67
N ILE A 79 1.60 -2.80 -5.60
CA ILE A 79 0.82 -1.96 -6.51
C ILE A 79 -0.16 -1.09 -5.73
N ASP A 80 -0.88 -1.70 -4.80
CA ASP A 80 -1.82 -0.95 -3.96
C ASP A 80 -1.10 0.08 -3.10
N SER A 81 0.05 -0.27 -2.56
CA SER A 81 0.83 0.64 -1.72
C SER A 81 1.27 1.88 -2.49
N VAL A 82 1.77 1.69 -3.71
CA VAL A 82 2.16 2.83 -4.56
C VAL A 82 0.94 3.65 -4.95
N THR A 83 -0.16 2.99 -5.29
CA THR A 83 -1.38 3.68 -5.69
C THR A 83 -1.92 4.55 -4.56
N GLU A 84 -1.98 4.02 -3.35
CA GLU A 84 -2.46 4.78 -2.19
C GLU A 84 -1.52 5.92 -1.85
N PHE A 85 -0.22 5.70 -1.96
CA PHE A 85 0.75 6.76 -1.76
C PHE A 85 0.52 7.90 -2.75
N LEU A 86 0.36 7.58 -4.02
CA LEU A 86 0.11 8.59 -5.05
C LEU A 86 -1.22 9.32 -4.81
N ALA A 87 -2.26 8.57 -4.48
CA ALA A 87 -3.57 9.16 -4.23
C ALA A 87 -3.53 10.15 -3.07
N GLU A 88 -2.83 9.81 -2.01
CA GLU A 88 -2.75 10.66 -0.84
C GLU A 88 -1.78 11.82 -1.03
N ARG A 89 -0.60 11.53 -1.55
CA ARG A 89 0.48 12.50 -1.56
C ARG A 89 0.37 13.51 -2.70
N TYR A 90 -0.02 13.05 -3.87
CA TYR A 90 0.02 13.90 -5.06
C TYR A 90 -1.35 14.17 -5.66
N TYR A 91 -2.12 13.13 -5.91
CA TYR A 91 -3.41 13.30 -6.58
C TYR A 91 -4.47 13.92 -5.67
N LYS A 92 -4.38 13.67 -4.37
CA LYS A 92 -5.34 14.19 -3.39
C LYS A 92 -6.75 13.73 -3.67
N VAL A 93 -6.91 12.45 -3.94
CA VAL A 93 -8.21 11.84 -4.19
C VAL A 93 -8.46 10.75 -3.15
N PRO A 94 -9.74 10.49 -2.82
CA PRO A 94 -10.06 9.44 -1.85
C PRO A 94 -9.79 8.04 -2.41
N TYR A 95 -9.59 7.10 -1.49
CA TYR A 95 -9.36 5.70 -1.83
C TYR A 95 -9.90 4.73 -0.79
#